data_e6032e31d77c2ba9a0acf60a36f3b999
#
_entry.id   e6032e31d77c2ba9a0acf60a36f3b999
#
_cell.length_a   1.000
_cell.length_b   1.000
_cell.length_c   1.000
_cell.angle_alpha   90.00
_cell.angle_beta   90.00
_cell.angle_gamma   90.00
#
_symmetry.space_group_name_H-M   'P 1'
#
loop_
_entity.id
_entity.type
_entity.pdbx_description
1 polymer ?
#
loop_
_entity_poly.entity_id
_entity_poly.type
_entity_poly.pdbx_seq_one_letter_code
_entity_poly.pdbx_strand_id
1 'polypeptide(L)'
;MFKRILLATDGSPVAEREVLYAEHLARVEPAEIIVLHAYEPPARYASYAGYDLLLEGYRAIAQAVVDDVVNELHEDGVSARGEVRTGPAAEAIISAAADHDVDLIVMGTRGSSNLQAILGSVSAQVLRYAHCPVLQIP
;
A
#
# COMPACT_ATOMS: atom_id res chain seq x y z
N MET A 1 5.49 -18.88 -8.75
CA MET A 1 6.04 -18.56 -7.42
C MET A 1 5.19 -17.51 -6.70
N PHE A 2 5.07 -16.31 -7.25
CA PHE A 2 4.23 -15.27 -6.63
C PHE A 2 2.81 -15.36 -7.16
N LYS A 3 1.87 -15.75 -6.31
CA LYS A 3 0.45 -15.86 -6.66
C LYS A 3 -0.38 -14.69 -6.15
N ARG A 4 0.03 -14.09 -5.03
CA ARG A 4 -0.58 -12.91 -4.43
C ARG A 4 0.50 -11.93 -4.04
N ILE A 5 0.40 -10.74 -4.60
CA ILE A 5 1.36 -9.66 -4.38
C ILE A 5 0.62 -8.53 -3.64
N LEU A 6 1.15 -8.11 -2.51
CA LEU A 6 0.66 -6.92 -1.83
C LEU A 6 1.46 -5.72 -2.31
N LEU A 7 0.79 -4.78 -2.95
CA LEU A 7 1.37 -3.51 -3.38
C LEU A 7 0.95 -2.43 -2.40
N ALA A 8 1.87 -1.99 -1.58
CA ALA A 8 1.62 -0.91 -0.63
C ALA A 8 1.95 0.44 -1.29
N THR A 9 0.96 1.31 -1.40
CA THR A 9 1.13 2.63 -1.97
C THR A 9 0.81 3.72 -0.96
N ASP A 10 1.56 4.81 -0.98
CA ASP A 10 1.28 5.99 -0.17
C ASP A 10 0.53 7.08 -0.95
N GLY A 11 0.18 6.81 -2.20
CA GLY A 11 -0.52 7.75 -3.07
C GLY A 11 0.36 8.84 -3.67
N SER A 12 1.67 8.81 -3.43
CA SER A 12 2.60 9.80 -4.00
C SER A 12 2.90 9.49 -5.47
N PRO A 13 3.35 10.50 -6.27
CA PRO A 13 3.76 10.27 -7.64
C PRO A 13 4.94 9.29 -7.78
N VAL A 14 5.78 9.18 -6.77
CA VAL A 14 6.92 8.26 -6.74
C VAL A 14 6.45 6.80 -6.72
N ALA A 15 5.26 6.54 -6.18
CA ALA A 15 4.70 5.20 -6.09
C ALA A 15 4.41 4.56 -7.46
N GLU A 16 4.39 5.32 -8.54
CA GLU A 16 4.20 4.77 -9.89
C GLU A 16 5.25 3.73 -10.25
N ARG A 17 6.47 3.88 -9.75
CA ARG A 17 7.53 2.90 -10.00
C ARG A 17 7.22 1.55 -9.36
N GLU A 18 6.66 1.56 -8.18
CA GLU A 18 6.26 0.35 -7.46
C GLU A 18 5.17 -0.38 -8.23
N VAL A 19 4.23 0.35 -8.80
CA VAL A 19 3.15 -0.21 -9.64
C VAL A 19 3.74 -0.94 -10.85
N LEU A 20 4.72 -0.32 -11.53
CA LEU A 20 5.37 -0.94 -12.69
C LEU A 20 6.06 -2.25 -12.33
N TYR A 21 6.78 -2.31 -11.20
CA TYR A 21 7.42 -3.54 -10.76
C TYR A 21 6.41 -4.63 -10.42
N ALA A 22 5.36 -4.28 -9.68
CA ALA A 22 4.32 -5.23 -9.30
C ALA A 22 3.58 -5.77 -10.53
N GLU A 23 3.24 -4.90 -11.46
CA GLU A 23 2.59 -5.26 -12.71
C GLU A 23 3.44 -6.23 -13.54
N HIS A 24 4.72 -5.92 -13.69
CA HIS A 24 5.65 -6.79 -14.41
C HIS A 24 5.70 -8.19 -13.79
N LEU A 25 5.86 -8.25 -12.48
CA LEU A 25 5.92 -9.54 -11.77
C LEU A 25 4.62 -10.33 -11.91
N ALA A 26 3.47 -9.65 -11.84
CA ALA A 26 2.17 -10.31 -11.99
C ALA A 26 1.91 -10.83 -13.41
N ARG A 27 2.60 -10.29 -14.41
CA ARG A 27 2.51 -10.75 -15.81
C ARG A 27 3.44 -11.91 -16.12
N VAL A 28 4.64 -11.91 -15.55
CA VAL A 28 5.63 -12.98 -15.78
C VAL A 28 5.07 -14.31 -15.32
N GLU A 29 4.43 -14.33 -14.17
CA GLU A 29 3.70 -15.47 -13.67
C GLU A 29 2.36 -14.96 -13.12
N PRO A 30 1.23 -15.37 -13.69
CA PRO A 30 -0.06 -14.78 -13.33
C PRO A 30 -0.29 -14.72 -11.84
N ALA A 31 -0.48 -13.52 -11.32
CA ALA A 31 -0.71 -13.26 -9.91
C ALA A 31 -1.80 -12.21 -9.72
N GLU A 32 -2.46 -12.26 -8.57
CA GLU A 32 -3.38 -11.20 -8.12
C GLU A 32 -2.59 -10.16 -7.37
N ILE A 33 -2.86 -8.89 -7.65
CA ILE A 33 -2.30 -7.78 -6.87
C ILE A 33 -3.37 -7.26 -5.91
N ILE A 34 -2.99 -7.15 -4.63
CA ILE A 34 -3.80 -6.47 -3.63
C ILE A 34 -3.17 -5.11 -3.38
N VAL A 35 -3.87 -4.05 -3.76
CA VAL A 35 -3.38 -2.68 -3.60
C VAL A 35 -3.84 -2.17 -2.24
N LEU A 36 -2.89 -1.86 -1.38
CA LEU A 36 -3.15 -1.38 -0.03
C LEU A 36 -2.70 0.06 0.15
N HIS A 37 -3.56 0.87 0.73
CA HIS A 37 -3.22 2.18 1.25
C HIS A 37 -3.64 2.27 2.71
N ALA A 38 -2.71 2.66 3.59
CA ALA A 38 -2.96 2.90 5.00
C ALA A 38 -3.04 4.40 5.26
N TYR A 39 -3.97 4.81 6.11
CA TYR A 39 -4.14 6.20 6.48
C TYR A 39 -4.48 6.34 7.96
N GLU A 40 -4.09 7.47 8.54
CA GLU A 40 -4.34 7.77 9.95
C GLU A 40 -5.13 9.08 10.07
N PRO A 41 -6.44 9.03 10.39
CA PRO A 41 -7.17 10.25 10.71
C PRO A 41 -6.64 10.88 12.00
N PRO A 42 -6.69 12.22 12.13
CA PRO A 42 -6.17 12.87 13.33
C PRO A 42 -7.05 12.62 14.55
N ALA A 43 -6.61 11.74 15.44
CA ALA A 43 -7.35 11.32 16.62
C ALA A 43 -7.61 12.47 17.62
N ARG A 44 -6.81 13.54 17.57
CA ARG A 44 -6.96 14.70 18.46
C ARG A 44 -8.29 15.42 18.31
N TYR A 45 -8.99 15.20 17.20
CA TYR A 45 -10.30 15.83 16.94
C TYR A 45 -11.48 14.89 17.23
N ALA A 46 -11.23 13.72 17.79
CA ALA A 46 -12.24 12.67 17.96
C ALA A 46 -13.45 13.10 18.81
N SER A 47 -13.28 14.04 19.73
CA SER A 47 -14.36 14.56 20.58
C SER A 47 -15.15 15.70 19.95
N TYR A 48 -14.73 16.20 18.80
CA TYR A 48 -15.37 17.37 18.16
C TYR A 48 -16.57 16.95 17.34
N ALA A 49 -17.60 17.81 17.33
CA ALA A 49 -18.73 17.63 16.44
C ALA A 49 -18.25 17.63 14.98
N GLY A 50 -18.81 16.74 14.16
CA GLY A 50 -18.40 16.61 12.77
C GLY A 50 -17.20 15.70 12.53
N TYR A 51 -16.65 15.08 13.57
CA TYR A 51 -15.52 14.15 13.41
C TYR A 51 -15.86 12.98 12.48
N ASP A 52 -17.10 12.49 12.52
CA ASP A 52 -17.54 11.40 11.63
C ASP A 52 -17.46 11.79 10.16
N LEU A 53 -17.80 13.04 9.82
CA LEU A 53 -17.65 13.56 8.46
C LEU A 53 -16.19 13.66 8.06
N LEU A 54 -15.33 14.05 9.00
CA LEU A 54 -13.87 14.08 8.77
C LEU A 54 -13.34 12.68 8.45
N LEU A 55 -13.75 11.68 9.21
CA LEU A 55 -13.37 10.28 8.97
C LEU A 55 -13.82 9.79 7.60
N GLU A 56 -15.06 10.11 7.21
CA GLU A 56 -15.57 9.77 5.88
C GLU A 56 -14.74 10.41 4.77
N GLY A 57 -14.33 11.66 4.95
CA GLY A 57 -13.47 12.37 4.01
C GLY A 57 -12.10 11.71 3.85
N TYR A 58 -11.45 11.34 4.95
CA TYR A 58 -10.18 10.63 4.93
C TYR A 58 -10.31 9.28 4.23
N ARG A 59 -11.36 8.54 4.55
CA ARG A 59 -11.62 7.24 3.92
C ARG A 59 -11.85 7.37 2.41
N ALA A 60 -12.62 8.36 1.99
CA ALA A 60 -12.91 8.60 0.57
C ALA A 60 -11.63 8.92 -0.21
N ILE A 61 -10.74 9.74 0.36
CA ILE A 61 -9.45 10.07 -0.26
C ILE A 61 -8.59 8.82 -0.36
N ALA A 62 -8.50 8.03 0.70
CA ALA A 62 -7.73 6.78 0.71
C ALA A 62 -8.26 5.78 -0.32
N GLN A 63 -9.58 5.65 -0.42
CA GLN A 63 -10.22 4.78 -1.39
C GLN A 63 -9.93 5.22 -2.83
N ALA A 64 -9.94 6.52 -3.09
CA ALA A 64 -9.62 7.06 -4.41
C ALA A 64 -8.17 6.73 -4.82
N VAL A 65 -7.22 6.80 -3.88
CA VAL A 65 -5.82 6.41 -4.13
C VAL A 65 -5.74 4.97 -4.60
N VAL A 66 -6.42 4.07 -3.91
CA VAL A 66 -6.43 2.64 -4.23
C VAL A 66 -7.15 2.38 -5.56
N ASP A 67 -8.31 2.99 -5.75
CA ASP A 67 -9.12 2.79 -6.96
C ASP A 67 -8.37 3.22 -8.23
N ASP A 68 -7.62 4.31 -8.17
CA ASP A 68 -6.81 4.78 -9.31
C ASP A 68 -5.79 3.72 -9.73
N VAL A 69 -5.10 3.12 -8.78
CA VAL A 69 -4.09 2.07 -9.06
C VAL A 69 -4.76 0.80 -9.56
N VAL A 70 -5.84 0.38 -8.93
CA VAL A 70 -6.59 -0.82 -9.35
C VAL A 70 -7.11 -0.67 -10.78
N ASN A 71 -7.67 0.48 -11.11
CA ASN A 71 -8.16 0.76 -12.46
C ASN A 71 -7.04 0.71 -13.50
N GLU A 72 -5.89 1.30 -13.19
CA GLU A 72 -4.71 1.24 -14.05
C GLU A 72 -4.27 -0.20 -14.31
N LEU A 73 -4.18 -1.01 -13.26
CA LEU A 73 -3.82 -2.42 -13.39
C LEU A 73 -4.84 -3.21 -14.20
N HIS A 74 -6.13 -2.97 -14.01
CA HIS A 74 -7.20 -3.60 -14.80
C HIS A 74 -7.10 -3.23 -16.28
N GLU A 75 -6.84 -1.97 -16.58
CA GLU A 75 -6.65 -1.52 -17.98
C GLU A 75 -5.49 -2.24 -18.64
N ASP A 76 -4.47 -2.56 -17.87
CA ASP A 76 -3.29 -3.29 -18.34
C ASP A 76 -3.47 -4.83 -18.29
N GLY A 77 -4.66 -5.31 -17.97
CA GLY A 77 -5.00 -6.73 -17.98
C GLY A 77 -4.51 -7.52 -16.77
N VAL A 78 -4.19 -6.85 -15.68
CA VAL A 78 -3.73 -7.49 -14.44
C VAL A 78 -4.86 -7.60 -13.44
N SER A 79 -5.02 -8.77 -12.82
CA SER A 79 -5.99 -8.98 -11.76
C SER A 79 -5.57 -8.20 -10.51
N ALA A 80 -6.44 -7.31 -10.04
CA ALA A 80 -6.16 -6.49 -8.88
C ALA A 80 -7.43 -6.17 -8.10
N ARG A 81 -7.27 -6.00 -6.80
CA ARG A 81 -8.32 -5.48 -5.92
C ARG A 81 -7.70 -4.56 -4.90
N GLY A 82 -8.50 -3.65 -4.35
CA GLY A 82 -8.03 -2.64 -3.44
C GLY A 82 -8.48 -2.84 -2.01
N GLU A 83 -7.69 -2.35 -1.07
CA GLU A 83 -8.01 -2.33 0.35
C GLU A 83 -7.44 -1.06 0.98
N VAL A 84 -8.23 -0.43 1.85
CA VAL A 84 -7.77 0.66 2.69
C VAL A 84 -7.81 0.21 4.15
N ARG A 85 -6.81 0.60 4.92
CA ARG A 85 -6.74 0.32 6.36
C ARG A 85 -6.39 1.57 7.13
N THR A 86 -6.94 1.69 8.34
CA THR A 86 -6.52 2.72 9.27
C THR A 86 -5.35 2.23 10.11
N GLY A 87 -4.57 3.17 10.62
CA GLY A 87 -3.49 2.89 11.54
C GLY A 87 -2.11 3.16 10.95
N PRO A 88 -1.05 2.88 11.72
CA PRO A 88 0.32 3.03 11.24
C PRO A 88 0.57 2.17 10.00
N ALA A 89 1.23 2.75 9.00
CA ALA A 89 1.41 2.10 7.71
C ALA A 89 2.13 0.75 7.81
N ALA A 90 3.21 0.66 8.58
CA ALA A 90 3.96 -0.59 8.70
C ALA A 90 3.10 -1.72 9.27
N GLU A 91 2.35 -1.45 10.33
CA GLU A 91 1.46 -2.44 10.94
C GLU A 91 0.36 -2.87 10.00
N ALA A 92 -0.22 -1.92 9.26
CA ALA A 92 -1.26 -2.20 8.27
C ALA A 92 -0.74 -3.09 7.15
N ILE A 93 0.46 -2.83 6.65
CA ILE A 93 1.10 -3.63 5.60
C ILE A 93 1.37 -5.05 6.09
N ILE A 94 1.98 -5.20 7.25
CA ILE A 94 2.32 -6.51 7.82
C ILE A 94 1.06 -7.32 8.09
N SER A 95 0.05 -6.68 8.67
CA SER A 95 -1.23 -7.32 8.99
C SER A 95 -1.98 -7.75 7.72
N ALA A 96 -2.05 -6.88 6.71
CA ALA A 96 -2.70 -7.21 5.45
C ALA A 96 -1.98 -8.36 4.72
N ALA A 97 -0.66 -8.36 4.74
CA ALA A 97 0.13 -9.44 4.14
C ALA A 97 -0.19 -10.79 4.78
N ALA A 98 -0.33 -10.81 6.09
CA ALA A 98 -0.70 -12.03 6.82
C ALA A 98 -2.15 -12.45 6.55
N ASP A 99 -3.08 -11.49 6.61
CA ASP A 99 -4.52 -11.76 6.43
C ASP A 99 -4.83 -12.32 5.03
N HIS A 100 -4.13 -11.84 4.02
CA HIS A 100 -4.32 -12.28 2.63
C HIS A 100 -3.37 -13.40 2.20
N ASP A 101 -2.50 -13.83 3.08
CA ASP A 101 -1.50 -14.87 2.80
C ASP A 101 -0.72 -14.55 1.52
N VAL A 102 -0.15 -13.35 1.45
CA VAL A 102 0.59 -12.90 0.26
C VAL A 102 1.99 -13.52 0.20
N ASP A 103 2.49 -13.67 -1.01
CA ASP A 103 3.81 -14.26 -1.29
C ASP A 103 4.92 -13.21 -1.39
N LEU A 104 4.53 -11.96 -1.64
CA LEU A 104 5.47 -10.87 -1.87
C LEU A 104 4.82 -9.55 -1.48
N ILE A 105 5.59 -8.70 -0.81
CA ILE A 105 5.23 -7.29 -0.60
C ILE A 105 6.08 -6.45 -1.54
N VAL A 106 5.45 -5.54 -2.29
CA VAL A 106 6.14 -4.52 -3.10
C VAL A 106 5.84 -3.16 -2.49
N MET A 107 6.86 -2.38 -2.21
CA MET A 107 6.71 -1.07 -1.61
C MET A 107 7.92 -0.19 -1.93
N GLY A 108 7.78 1.11 -1.69
CA GLY A 108 8.90 2.03 -1.80
C GLY A 108 9.80 2.01 -0.56
N THR A 109 11.03 2.44 -0.74
CA THR A 109 11.98 2.60 0.38
C THR A 109 11.75 3.87 1.17
N ARG A 110 11.09 4.88 0.54
CA ARG A 110 10.87 6.22 1.08
C ARG A 110 9.48 6.68 0.78
N GLY A 111 8.58 6.86 1.47
CA GLY A 111 7.27 7.39 1.14
C GLY A 111 7.34 8.78 0.48
N SER A 112 6.41 9.62 0.78
CA SER A 112 6.34 10.99 0.27
C SER A 112 7.40 11.92 0.87
N SER A 113 8.21 11.47 1.84
CA SER A 113 9.25 12.26 2.45
C SER A 113 10.52 12.27 1.59
N ASN A 114 11.12 13.47 1.43
CA ASN A 114 12.35 13.66 0.65
C ASN A 114 13.64 13.37 1.46
N LEU A 115 13.56 12.53 2.49
CA LEU A 115 14.74 12.17 3.29
C LEU A 115 15.66 11.29 2.44
N GLN A 116 16.79 11.87 2.07
CA GLN A 116 17.77 11.22 1.21
C GLN A 116 18.54 10.14 1.95
N ALA A 117 18.84 9.06 1.27
CA ALA A 117 19.84 8.04 1.63
C ALA A 117 19.53 7.15 2.84
N ILE A 118 18.43 7.34 3.54
CA ILE A 118 18.04 6.50 4.69
C ILE A 118 16.78 5.74 4.36
N LEU A 119 16.77 4.45 4.66
CA LEU A 119 15.57 3.63 4.58
C LEU A 119 14.49 4.24 5.48
N GLY A 120 13.30 4.49 4.95
CA GLY A 120 12.19 5.05 5.71
C GLY A 120 11.79 4.15 6.89
N SER A 121 11.18 4.73 7.92
CA SER A 121 10.76 3.97 9.10
C SER A 121 9.77 2.86 8.77
N VAL A 122 8.84 3.10 7.86
CA VAL A 122 7.86 2.09 7.40
C VAL A 122 8.59 0.94 6.69
N SER A 123 9.48 1.27 5.76
CA SER A 123 10.26 0.28 5.01
C SER A 123 11.09 -0.61 5.92
N ALA A 124 11.76 0.00 6.90
CA ALA A 124 12.59 -0.73 7.86
C ALA A 124 11.78 -1.69 8.72
N GLN A 125 10.60 -1.25 9.20
CA GLN A 125 9.73 -2.10 10.01
C GLN A 125 9.14 -3.26 9.19
N VAL A 126 8.72 -3.01 7.96
CA VAL A 126 8.19 -4.05 7.10
C VAL A 126 9.26 -5.10 6.81
N LEU A 127 10.48 -4.69 6.48
CA LEU A 127 11.60 -5.62 6.27
C LEU A 127 11.86 -6.48 7.50
N ARG A 128 11.76 -5.89 8.68
CA ARG A 128 12.08 -6.58 9.93
C ARG A 128 11.01 -7.59 10.33
N TYR A 129 9.73 -7.28 10.11
CA TYR A 129 8.62 -8.05 10.67
C TYR A 129 7.77 -8.79 9.65
N ALA A 130 7.98 -8.60 8.36
CA ALA A 130 7.24 -9.32 7.34
C ALA A 130 7.56 -10.83 7.37
N HIS A 131 6.54 -11.64 7.08
CA HIS A 131 6.67 -13.10 7.01
C HIS A 131 6.85 -13.61 5.58
N CYS A 132 7.02 -12.73 4.61
CA CYS A 132 7.24 -13.06 3.21
C CYS A 132 8.32 -12.16 2.63
N PRO A 133 8.83 -12.48 1.43
CA PRO A 133 9.76 -11.60 0.71
C PRO A 133 9.21 -10.20 0.54
N VAL A 134 10.10 -9.22 0.59
CA VAL A 134 9.76 -7.80 0.42
C VAL A 134 10.67 -7.23 -0.67
N LEU A 135 10.06 -6.67 -1.71
CA LEU A 135 10.76 -5.95 -2.75
C LEU A 135 10.58 -4.46 -2.49
N GLN A 136 11.67 -3.79 -2.21
CA GLN A 136 11.67 -2.35 -1.95
C GLN A 136 12.27 -1.59 -3.12
N ILE A 137 11.50 -0.62 -3.62
CA ILE A 137 11.85 0.17 -4.81
C ILE A 137 12.33 1.54 -4.36
N PRO A 138 13.57 1.93 -4.71
CA PRO A 138 14.09 3.24 -4.35
C PRO A 138 13.48 4.37 -5.16
#